data_41a54280960ddf863318203216e7956a
#
_entry.id   41a54280960ddf863318203216e7956a
#
_cell.length_a   1.000
_cell.length_b   1.000
_cell.length_c   1.000
_cell.angle_alpha   90.00
_cell.angle_beta   90.00
_cell.angle_gamma   90.00
#
_symmetry.space_group_name_H-M   'P 1'
#
loop_
_entity.id
_entity.type
_entity.pdbx_description
1 polymer ?
#
loop_
_entity_poly.entity_id
_entity_poly.type
_entity_poly.pdbx_seq_one_letter_code
_entity_poly.pdbx_strand_id
1 'polypeptide(L)'
;MESSMRRSLVFPLFLAFCLSAPAALAQSGLRTEGDVASAQNPYEAEVPVNSQSDADRSGALARALGAVLGKLSGDRSAMTRPGVAQALRGAVNMVESYDYRQDQSVSASGAPSFRTLLVARFRPDDVDGLVAALGLPIWPQPRPRPVVWLAIDDGSGPRLVGVQQANAARPLLD
;
A
#
# COMPACT_ATOMS: atom_id res chain seq x y z
N MET A 1 75.43 28.98 25.82
CA MET A 1 74.87 28.69 27.13
C MET A 1 73.39 28.53 26.92
N GLU A 2 73.03 27.29 26.98
CA GLU A 2 71.70 26.70 27.43
C GLU A 2 70.45 27.29 26.88
N SER A 3 69.87 26.52 25.98
CA SER A 3 68.46 26.62 25.68
C SER A 3 67.79 25.25 25.70
N SER A 4 66.94 25.13 26.59
CA SER A 4 66.10 24.02 26.91
C SER A 4 65.14 23.63 25.78
N MET A 5 65.22 22.39 25.45
CA MET A 5 64.38 21.64 24.53
C MET A 5 63.04 21.29 25.26
N ARG A 6 61.91 21.91 24.85
CA ARG A 6 60.59 21.45 25.18
C ARG A 6 59.93 20.85 23.94
N ARG A 7 60.07 19.57 23.76
CA ARG A 7 59.29 18.79 22.83
C ARG A 7 57.90 18.49 23.45
N SER A 8 56.93 19.12 22.85
CA SER A 8 55.51 18.93 23.21
C SER A 8 55.05 17.51 22.92
N LEU A 9 54.56 16.89 23.95
CA LEU A 9 53.92 15.60 24.02
C LEU A 9 52.42 15.80 23.82
N VAL A 10 51.98 16.05 22.57
CA VAL A 10 50.56 16.31 22.24
C VAL A 10 50.06 15.48 21.08
N PHE A 11 50.58 14.26 20.89
CA PHE A 11 50.17 13.50 19.70
C PHE A 11 49.83 12.03 19.93
N PRO A 12 49.07 11.65 20.97
CA PRO A 12 48.29 10.44 20.83
C PRO A 12 46.83 10.52 21.31
N LEU A 13 46.20 11.72 21.37
CA LEU A 13 44.81 11.77 21.87
C LEU A 13 43.73 11.87 20.76
N PHE A 14 44.13 11.82 19.49
CA PHE A 14 43.18 11.96 18.37
C PHE A 14 42.88 10.65 17.61
N LEU A 15 43.43 9.51 18.06
CA LEU A 15 43.22 8.23 17.34
C LEU A 15 42.20 7.30 18.02
N ALA A 16 41.55 7.72 19.11
CA ALA A 16 40.64 6.86 19.87
C ALA A 16 39.12 7.17 19.66
N PHE A 17 38.80 8.13 18.76
CA PHE A 17 37.38 8.57 18.60
C PHE A 17 36.69 8.09 17.30
N CYS A 18 37.31 7.27 16.50
CA CYS A 18 36.75 6.83 15.21
C CYS A 18 36.20 5.40 15.16
N LEU A 19 35.98 4.72 16.30
CA LEU A 19 35.48 3.34 16.30
C LEU A 19 34.15 3.14 17.06
N SER A 20 33.37 4.19 17.28
CA SER A 20 31.98 4.01 17.69
C SER A 20 31.03 4.34 16.55
N ALA A 21 31.04 3.54 15.47
CA ALA A 21 29.91 3.49 14.58
C ALA A 21 28.73 2.88 15.38
N PRO A 22 27.59 3.60 15.57
CA PRO A 22 26.42 2.96 16.07
C PRO A 22 26.03 1.89 15.08
N ALA A 23 26.06 0.62 15.48
CA ALA A 23 25.37 -0.43 14.78
C ALA A 23 23.89 -0.03 14.79
N ALA A 24 23.44 0.58 13.70
CA ALA A 24 22.03 0.72 13.41
C ALA A 24 21.51 -0.70 13.27
N LEU A 25 21.03 -1.26 14.37
CA LEU A 25 20.21 -2.46 14.38
C LEU A 25 19.00 -2.10 13.54
N ALA A 26 19.01 -2.47 12.27
CA ALA A 26 17.81 -2.58 11.48
C ALA A 26 16.93 -3.59 12.22
N GLN A 27 16.07 -3.07 13.08
CA GLN A 27 14.96 -3.83 13.63
C GLN A 27 14.03 -4.09 12.44
N SER A 28 14.32 -5.14 11.70
CA SER A 28 13.31 -5.83 10.92
C SER A 28 12.31 -6.31 11.96
N GLY A 29 11.26 -5.52 12.17
CA GLY A 29 10.18 -5.85 13.08
C GLY A 29 9.62 -7.19 12.65
N LEU A 30 10.04 -8.25 13.33
CA LEU A 30 9.37 -9.54 13.25
C LEU A 30 7.93 -9.28 13.62
N ARG A 31 7.02 -9.44 12.68
CA ARG A 31 5.58 -9.31 12.94
C ARG A 31 5.21 -10.41 13.92
N THR A 32 4.72 -10.00 15.08
CA THR A 32 4.17 -10.90 16.08
C THR A 32 2.75 -11.29 15.70
N GLU A 33 2.35 -12.48 16.05
CA GLU A 33 0.97 -12.94 15.95
C GLU A 33 0.06 -11.95 16.70
N GLY A 34 -1.00 -11.48 16.03
CA GLY A 34 -1.92 -10.48 16.59
C GLY A 34 -1.73 -9.04 16.10
N ASP A 35 -0.71 -8.76 15.27
CA ASP A 35 -0.60 -7.46 14.62
C ASP A 35 -1.82 -7.18 13.73
N VAL A 36 -2.45 -6.04 13.96
CA VAL A 36 -3.60 -5.59 13.17
C VAL A 36 -3.16 -4.74 11.97
N ALA A 37 -3.82 -4.93 10.84
CA ALA A 37 -3.64 -4.04 9.72
C ALA A 37 -4.36 -2.72 10.00
N SER A 38 -3.61 -1.63 10.10
CA SER A 38 -4.20 -0.31 9.83
C SER A 38 -4.50 -0.24 8.35
N ALA A 39 -5.77 -0.35 7.98
CA ALA A 39 -6.16 -0.18 6.59
C ALA A 39 -5.82 1.26 6.17
N GLN A 40 -5.11 1.41 5.05
CA GLN A 40 -5.06 2.68 4.34
C GLN A 40 -6.52 3.01 4.01
N ASN A 41 -6.98 4.12 4.52
CA ASN A 41 -8.36 4.61 4.43
C ASN A 41 -9.35 3.67 3.69
N PRO A 42 -10.23 2.94 4.39
CA PRO A 42 -11.13 1.97 3.75
C PRO A 42 -12.10 2.61 2.75
N TYR A 43 -12.31 3.94 2.85
CA TYR A 43 -13.18 4.74 1.99
C TYR A 43 -12.45 5.36 0.80
N GLU A 44 -11.22 4.95 0.53
CA GLU A 44 -10.43 5.37 -0.62
C GLU A 44 -10.22 4.21 -1.59
N ALA A 45 -10.28 4.47 -2.89
CA ALA A 45 -9.94 3.50 -3.91
C ALA A 45 -9.25 4.15 -5.10
N GLU A 46 -8.37 3.39 -5.72
CA GLU A 46 -7.65 3.75 -6.93
C GLU A 46 -8.16 2.89 -8.10
N VAL A 47 -8.48 3.52 -9.21
CA VAL A 47 -8.95 2.82 -10.41
C VAL A 47 -8.30 3.39 -11.67
N PRO A 48 -7.95 2.55 -12.64
CA PRO A 48 -7.38 3.03 -13.90
C PRO A 48 -8.42 3.81 -14.72
N VAL A 49 -7.94 4.86 -15.39
CA VAL A 49 -8.73 5.69 -16.30
C VAL A 49 -8.01 5.87 -17.62
N ASN A 50 -8.77 5.96 -18.71
CA ASN A 50 -8.21 6.20 -20.03
C ASN A 50 -8.07 7.69 -20.34
N SER A 51 -8.93 8.52 -19.76
CA SER A 51 -8.90 9.98 -19.92
C SER A 51 -9.42 10.68 -18.66
N GLN A 52 -9.28 12.01 -18.63
CA GLN A 52 -9.82 12.84 -17.55
C GLN A 52 -11.17 13.49 -17.94
N SER A 53 -11.85 12.97 -18.97
CA SER A 53 -13.16 13.43 -19.37
C SER A 53 -14.20 13.21 -18.28
N ASP A 54 -15.27 13.97 -18.29
CA ASP A 54 -16.37 13.85 -17.31
C ASP A 54 -17.03 12.47 -17.36
N ALA A 55 -17.15 11.89 -18.56
CA ALA A 55 -17.73 10.56 -18.74
C ALA A 55 -16.82 9.46 -18.13
N ASP A 56 -15.51 9.50 -18.43
CA ASP A 56 -14.55 8.55 -17.88
C ASP A 56 -14.45 8.70 -16.35
N ARG A 57 -14.45 9.95 -15.86
CA ARG A 57 -14.41 10.24 -14.43
C ARG A 57 -15.62 9.68 -13.70
N SER A 58 -16.84 9.91 -14.20
CA SER A 58 -18.05 9.38 -13.57
C SER A 58 -18.06 7.85 -13.55
N GLY A 59 -17.64 7.21 -14.63
CA GLY A 59 -17.47 5.76 -14.68
C GLY A 59 -16.38 5.24 -13.73
N ALA A 60 -15.28 5.98 -13.58
CA ALA A 60 -14.22 5.66 -12.65
C ALA A 60 -14.67 5.77 -11.19
N LEU A 61 -15.40 6.85 -10.84
CA LEU A 61 -15.97 7.02 -9.50
C LEU A 61 -16.94 5.90 -9.13
N ALA A 62 -17.75 5.44 -10.09
CA ALA A 62 -18.61 4.28 -9.88
C ALA A 62 -17.81 3.00 -9.59
N ARG A 63 -16.73 2.74 -10.35
CA ARG A 63 -15.83 1.60 -10.09
C ARG A 63 -15.11 1.74 -8.75
N ALA A 64 -14.66 2.95 -8.41
CA ALA A 64 -13.99 3.22 -7.13
C ALA A 64 -14.93 2.98 -5.94
N LEU A 65 -16.19 3.44 -6.02
CA LEU A 65 -17.19 3.15 -4.99
C LEU A 65 -17.42 1.64 -4.87
N GLY A 66 -17.52 0.92 -5.99
CA GLY A 66 -17.63 -0.55 -5.98
C GLY A 66 -16.45 -1.22 -5.26
N ALA A 67 -15.22 -0.74 -5.49
CA ALA A 67 -14.04 -1.24 -4.79
C ALA A 67 -14.09 -0.95 -3.28
N VAL A 68 -14.57 0.23 -2.88
CA VAL A 68 -14.77 0.60 -1.46
C VAL A 68 -15.81 -0.32 -0.82
N LEU A 69 -16.97 -0.53 -1.46
CA LEU A 69 -18.00 -1.46 -0.95
C LEU A 69 -17.44 -2.89 -0.82
N GLY A 70 -16.65 -3.34 -1.77
CA GLY A 70 -15.96 -4.65 -1.69
C GLY A 70 -14.97 -4.72 -0.52
N LYS A 71 -14.21 -3.64 -0.27
CA LYS A 71 -13.29 -3.55 0.88
C LYS A 71 -14.04 -3.59 2.21
N LEU A 72 -15.15 -2.88 2.32
CA LEU A 72 -15.95 -2.79 3.55
C LEU A 72 -16.68 -4.09 3.85
N SER A 73 -17.28 -4.71 2.83
CA SER A 73 -18.05 -5.94 3.01
C SER A 73 -17.18 -7.19 3.13
N GLY A 74 -16.01 -7.19 2.51
CA GLY A 74 -15.19 -8.41 2.36
C GLY A 74 -15.87 -9.48 1.48
N ASP A 75 -16.99 -9.18 0.87
CA ASP A 75 -17.82 -10.09 0.07
C ASP A 75 -17.79 -9.68 -1.42
N ARG A 76 -17.22 -10.54 -2.26
CA ARG A 76 -17.20 -10.32 -3.71
C ARG A 76 -18.60 -10.35 -4.34
N SER A 77 -19.54 -11.07 -3.73
CA SER A 77 -20.92 -11.14 -4.20
C SER A 77 -21.73 -9.87 -3.89
N ALA A 78 -21.22 -8.99 -3.04
CA ALA A 78 -21.87 -7.73 -2.71
C ALA A 78 -22.23 -6.90 -3.95
N MET A 79 -21.38 -6.93 -4.98
CA MET A 79 -21.58 -6.17 -6.23
C MET A 79 -22.78 -6.66 -7.05
N THR A 80 -23.23 -7.90 -6.87
CA THR A 80 -24.37 -8.49 -7.61
C THR A 80 -25.69 -8.31 -6.87
N ARG A 81 -25.71 -7.72 -5.68
CA ARG A 81 -26.95 -7.52 -4.91
C ARG A 81 -27.85 -6.48 -5.57
N PRO A 82 -29.17 -6.66 -5.47
CA PRO A 82 -30.14 -5.68 -5.97
C PRO A 82 -29.87 -4.28 -5.37
N GLY A 83 -29.99 -3.24 -6.20
CA GLY A 83 -29.79 -1.86 -5.79
C GLY A 83 -28.34 -1.37 -5.90
N VAL A 84 -27.31 -2.24 -5.84
CA VAL A 84 -25.91 -1.82 -5.89
C VAL A 84 -25.59 -1.10 -7.21
N ALA A 85 -25.98 -1.66 -8.34
CA ALA A 85 -25.75 -1.04 -9.65
C ALA A 85 -26.39 0.37 -9.75
N GLN A 86 -27.53 0.59 -9.11
CA GLN A 86 -28.16 1.90 -9.05
C GLN A 86 -27.36 2.85 -8.15
N ALA A 87 -26.91 2.38 -6.99
CA ALA A 87 -26.12 3.16 -6.06
C ALA A 87 -24.77 3.61 -6.67
N LEU A 88 -24.12 2.73 -7.43
CA LEU A 88 -22.86 3.06 -8.11
C LEU A 88 -23.00 4.22 -9.12
N ARG A 89 -24.16 4.36 -9.78
CA ARG A 89 -24.43 5.51 -10.65
C ARG A 89 -24.49 6.85 -9.89
N GLY A 90 -24.77 6.80 -8.61
CA GLY A 90 -24.79 7.96 -7.71
C GLY A 90 -23.45 8.26 -7.04
N ALA A 91 -22.36 7.56 -7.39
CA ALA A 91 -21.07 7.66 -6.72
C ALA A 91 -20.52 9.09 -6.65
N VAL A 92 -20.76 9.91 -7.69
CA VAL A 92 -20.32 11.31 -7.75
C VAL A 92 -20.83 12.14 -6.57
N ASN A 93 -22.01 11.83 -6.06
CA ASN A 93 -22.63 12.57 -4.94
C ASN A 93 -22.03 12.21 -3.57
N MET A 94 -21.28 11.10 -3.48
CA MET A 94 -20.67 10.60 -2.24
C MET A 94 -19.16 10.90 -2.17
N VAL A 95 -18.58 11.41 -3.25
CA VAL A 95 -17.17 11.76 -3.31
C VAL A 95 -16.87 12.96 -2.41
N GLU A 96 -15.87 12.84 -1.56
CA GLU A 96 -15.28 13.92 -0.80
C GLU A 96 -14.22 14.65 -1.63
N SER A 97 -13.30 13.88 -2.24
CA SER A 97 -12.23 14.39 -3.09
C SER A 97 -11.78 13.32 -4.08
N TYR A 98 -11.19 13.75 -5.18
CA TYR A 98 -10.51 12.85 -6.11
C TYR A 98 -9.25 13.51 -6.67
N ASP A 99 -8.29 12.70 -7.08
CA ASP A 99 -7.04 13.13 -7.70
C ASP A 99 -6.63 12.17 -8.80
N TYR A 100 -5.69 12.60 -9.66
CA TYR A 100 -5.12 11.75 -10.70
C TYR A 100 -3.65 11.49 -10.42
N ARG A 101 -3.26 10.22 -10.45
CA ARG A 101 -1.88 9.79 -10.27
C ARG A 101 -1.42 9.02 -11.50
N GLN A 102 -0.18 9.26 -11.92
CA GLN A 102 0.47 8.39 -12.89
C GLN A 102 1.20 7.25 -12.17
N ASP A 103 0.91 6.04 -12.60
CA ASP A 103 1.59 4.83 -12.17
C ASP A 103 2.51 4.34 -13.29
N GLN A 104 3.75 4.05 -12.94
CA GLN A 104 4.73 3.50 -13.86
C GLN A 104 4.93 2.03 -13.57
N SER A 105 4.69 1.21 -14.57
CA SER A 105 4.91 -0.23 -14.52
C SER A 105 5.82 -0.66 -15.68
N VAL A 106 6.30 -1.90 -15.61
CA VAL A 106 7.07 -2.49 -16.70
C VAL A 106 6.17 -3.46 -17.44
N SER A 107 6.04 -3.30 -18.76
CA SER A 107 5.28 -4.22 -19.61
C SER A 107 5.95 -5.59 -19.67
N ALA A 108 5.24 -6.61 -20.13
CA ALA A 108 5.78 -7.96 -20.32
C ALA A 108 7.00 -8.01 -21.25
N SER A 109 7.17 -7.00 -22.11
CA SER A 109 8.35 -6.85 -22.99
C SER A 109 9.51 -6.10 -22.35
N GLY A 110 9.42 -5.70 -21.06
CA GLY A 110 10.45 -4.93 -20.36
C GLY A 110 10.41 -3.42 -20.62
N ALA A 111 9.48 -2.93 -21.45
CA ALA A 111 9.34 -1.50 -21.73
C ALA A 111 8.55 -0.79 -20.62
N PRO A 112 8.88 0.48 -20.28
CA PRO A 112 8.11 1.25 -19.32
C PRO A 112 6.68 1.46 -19.86
N SER A 113 5.69 1.24 -19.00
CA SER A 113 4.27 1.47 -19.26
C SER A 113 3.73 2.45 -18.24
N PHE A 114 2.95 3.40 -18.69
CA PHE A 114 2.35 4.42 -17.83
C PHE A 114 0.83 4.26 -17.83
N ARG A 115 0.24 4.29 -16.65
CA ARG A 115 -1.22 4.28 -16.48
C ARG A 115 -1.64 5.48 -15.64
N THR A 116 -2.74 6.09 -16.02
CA THR A 116 -3.36 7.10 -15.16
C THR A 116 -4.36 6.42 -14.24
N LEU A 117 -4.23 6.67 -12.96
CA LEU A 117 -5.14 6.20 -11.92
C LEU A 117 -5.94 7.39 -11.40
N LEU A 118 -7.23 7.20 -11.20
CA LEU A 118 -8.06 8.09 -10.42
C LEU A 118 -8.08 7.56 -8.99
N VAL A 119 -7.66 8.37 -8.04
CA VAL A 119 -7.73 8.11 -6.60
C VAL A 119 -8.96 8.83 -6.07
N ALA A 120 -9.96 8.12 -5.59
CA ALA A 120 -11.19 8.69 -5.08
C ALA A 120 -11.32 8.42 -3.58
N ARG A 121 -11.68 9.46 -2.83
CA ARG A 121 -12.05 9.43 -1.42
C ARG A 121 -13.52 9.70 -1.28
N PHE A 122 -14.21 8.86 -0.55
CA PHE A 122 -15.64 8.98 -0.30
C PHE A 122 -15.90 9.41 1.13
N ARG A 123 -16.99 10.15 1.34
CA ARG A 123 -17.43 10.51 2.69
C ARG A 123 -17.89 9.26 3.44
N PRO A 124 -17.28 8.94 4.62
CA PRO A 124 -17.60 7.72 5.37
C PRO A 124 -19.10 7.60 5.68
N ASP A 125 -19.73 8.66 6.16
CA ASP A 125 -21.13 8.65 6.57
C ASP A 125 -22.08 8.29 5.42
N ASP A 126 -21.81 8.80 4.21
CA ASP A 126 -22.62 8.50 3.02
C ASP A 126 -22.47 7.04 2.59
N VAL A 127 -21.22 6.53 2.63
CA VAL A 127 -20.95 5.14 2.25
C VAL A 127 -21.52 4.17 3.29
N ASP A 128 -21.37 4.46 4.57
CA ASP A 128 -21.92 3.62 5.64
C ASP A 128 -23.45 3.59 5.61
N GLY A 129 -24.08 4.75 5.35
CA GLY A 129 -25.52 4.83 5.11
C GLY A 129 -25.95 3.99 3.91
N LEU A 130 -25.19 4.00 2.82
CA LEU A 130 -25.45 3.19 1.64
C LEU A 130 -25.28 1.69 1.95
N VAL A 131 -24.23 1.29 2.64
CA VAL A 131 -23.97 -0.10 3.05
C VAL A 131 -25.13 -0.63 3.90
N ALA A 132 -25.61 0.19 4.86
CA ALA A 132 -26.75 -0.15 5.69
C ALA A 132 -28.05 -0.27 4.87
N ALA A 133 -28.32 0.68 3.96
CA ALA A 133 -29.52 0.67 3.11
C ALA A 133 -29.55 -0.54 2.16
N LEU A 134 -28.40 -1.00 1.70
CA LEU A 134 -28.28 -2.18 0.83
C LEU A 134 -28.22 -3.50 1.62
N GLY A 135 -28.21 -3.45 2.95
CA GLY A 135 -28.07 -4.64 3.81
C GLY A 135 -26.76 -5.41 3.54
N LEU A 136 -25.68 -4.71 3.18
CA LEU A 136 -24.39 -5.33 2.97
C LEU A 136 -23.76 -5.66 4.32
N PRO A 137 -23.08 -6.83 4.45
CA PRO A 137 -22.30 -7.11 5.64
C PRO A 137 -21.13 -6.12 5.73
N ILE A 138 -20.78 -5.72 6.95
CA ILE A 138 -19.57 -4.93 7.21
C ILE A 138 -18.54 -5.86 7.85
N TRP A 139 -17.35 -5.91 7.27
CA TRP A 139 -16.21 -6.55 7.91
C TRP A 139 -15.57 -5.56 8.89
N PRO A 140 -15.72 -5.78 10.20
CA PRO A 140 -15.31 -4.80 11.20
C PRO A 140 -13.80 -4.58 11.23
N GLN A 141 -13.40 -3.41 11.69
CA GLN A 141 -12.03 -3.08 12.07
C GLN A 141 -11.82 -3.36 13.56
N PRO A 142 -10.60 -3.66 14.02
CA PRO A 142 -9.36 -3.84 13.27
C PRO A 142 -9.27 -5.23 12.62
N ARG A 143 -8.68 -5.30 11.45
CA ARG A 143 -8.51 -6.57 10.72
C ARG A 143 -7.15 -7.20 11.02
N PRO A 144 -7.08 -8.55 11.20
CA PRO A 144 -5.80 -9.21 11.37
C PRO A 144 -4.95 -9.08 10.10
N ARG A 145 -3.65 -8.92 10.27
CA ARG A 145 -2.71 -8.94 9.13
C ARG A 145 -2.44 -10.38 8.74
N PRO A 146 -2.75 -10.79 7.51
CA PRO A 146 -2.41 -12.12 7.04
C PRO A 146 -0.88 -12.26 6.92
N VAL A 147 -0.38 -13.44 7.27
CA VAL A 147 0.99 -13.86 6.95
C VAL A 147 0.94 -14.67 5.67
N VAL A 148 1.60 -14.17 4.63
CA VAL A 148 1.66 -14.85 3.34
C VAL A 148 2.97 -15.65 3.27
N TRP A 149 2.85 -16.97 3.07
CA TRP A 149 3.96 -17.85 2.78
C TRP A 149 3.96 -18.11 1.27
N LEU A 150 4.96 -17.55 0.58
CA LEU A 150 5.11 -17.76 -0.85
C LEU A 150 6.16 -18.84 -1.10
N ALA A 151 5.77 -19.89 -1.81
CA ALA A 151 6.68 -20.92 -2.28
C ALA A 151 6.75 -20.89 -3.81
N ILE A 152 7.95 -21.08 -4.34
CA ILE A 152 8.20 -21.22 -5.78
C ILE A 152 8.75 -22.62 -6.03
N ASP A 153 8.23 -23.30 -7.04
CA ASP A 153 8.79 -24.52 -7.60
C ASP A 153 9.21 -24.22 -9.04
N ASP A 154 10.51 -24.23 -9.28
CA ASP A 154 11.13 -24.02 -10.60
C ASP A 154 11.58 -25.36 -11.24
N GLY A 155 11.08 -26.50 -10.73
CA GLY A 155 11.46 -27.84 -11.16
C GLY A 155 12.57 -28.45 -10.31
N SER A 156 13.19 -27.71 -9.38
CA SER A 156 14.16 -28.22 -8.41
C SER A 156 13.53 -28.58 -7.05
N GLY A 157 12.21 -28.42 -6.93
CA GLY A 157 11.42 -28.62 -5.74
C GLY A 157 10.96 -27.32 -5.08
N PRO A 158 9.90 -27.39 -4.27
CA PRO A 158 9.31 -26.20 -3.65
C PRO A 158 10.27 -25.57 -2.62
N ARG A 159 10.46 -24.26 -2.71
CA ARG A 159 11.26 -23.47 -1.77
C ARG A 159 10.53 -22.20 -1.38
N LEU A 160 10.67 -21.79 -0.14
CA LEU A 160 10.09 -20.53 0.34
C LEU A 160 10.86 -19.34 -0.22
N VAL A 161 10.11 -18.31 -0.62
CA VAL A 161 10.67 -17.03 -1.05
C VAL A 161 11.14 -16.26 0.17
N GLY A 162 12.45 -16.08 0.30
CA GLY A 162 13.04 -15.27 1.36
C GLY A 162 12.76 -13.77 1.15
N VAL A 163 12.92 -12.98 2.23
CA VAL A 163 12.70 -11.51 2.22
C VAL A 163 13.50 -10.81 1.12
N GLN A 164 14.71 -11.27 0.83
CA GLN A 164 15.57 -10.71 -0.22
C GLN A 164 15.03 -10.98 -1.64
N GLN A 165 14.21 -12.01 -1.81
CA GLN A 165 13.58 -12.38 -3.08
C GLN A 165 12.15 -11.84 -3.22
N ALA A 166 11.61 -11.22 -2.16
CA ALA A 166 10.24 -10.71 -2.13
C ALA A 166 9.99 -9.66 -3.22
N ASN A 167 11.00 -8.87 -3.59
CA ASN A 167 10.87 -7.88 -4.66
C ASN A 167 10.66 -8.53 -6.04
N ALA A 168 11.24 -9.71 -6.28
CA ALA A 168 11.03 -10.47 -7.51
C ALA A 168 9.64 -11.13 -7.57
N ALA A 169 9.05 -11.40 -6.41
CA ALA A 169 7.72 -12.00 -6.29
C ALA A 169 6.58 -10.97 -6.25
N ARG A 170 6.90 -9.67 -6.12
CA ARG A 170 5.92 -8.60 -6.02
C ARG A 170 4.90 -8.55 -7.16
N PRO A 171 5.27 -8.76 -8.45
CA PRO A 171 4.31 -8.79 -9.54
C PRO A 171 3.27 -9.92 -9.46
N LEU A 172 3.48 -10.90 -8.61
CA LEU A 172 2.57 -12.03 -8.39
C LEU A 172 1.58 -11.77 -7.24
N LEU A 173 1.76 -10.67 -6.49
CA LEU A 173 0.97 -10.34 -5.30
C LEU A 173 0.05 -9.13 -5.52
N ASP A 174 0.19 -8.42 -6.64
CA ASP A 174 -0.65 -7.33 -7.15
C ASP A 174 -1.74 -7.90 -8.06
#